data_523b1913061324ed6238058e1b368b3c
#
_entry.id   523b1913061324ed6238058e1b368b3c
#
_cell.length_a   1.000
_cell.length_b   1.000
_cell.length_c   1.000
_cell.angle_alpha   90.00
_cell.angle_beta   90.00
_cell.angle_gamma   90.00
#
_symmetry.space_group_name_H-M   'P 1'
#
loop_
_entity.id
_entity.type
_entity.pdbx_description
1 polymer ?
#
loop_
_entity_poly.entity_id
_entity_poly.type
_entity_poly.pdbx_seq_one_letter_code
_entity_poly.pdbx_strand_id
1 'polypeptide(L)'
;MARILVIGGHGKVALLLHPLLAERGDEVGAVIRDPAHADEVAATGAIPIVADVEYLDVEALAELVRGYDAIVWSAGAGGGNAARTAAVDRDAAIRSMGAARVAGVHRYVMVSYFGARRDHGIDPSHSFFAYAEAKAAADEHLRASTLDWTILGPSSLTVDPPTGRIDATAEVSGSVPRADVAAVIAATLAEPATSGRTIRFNSGDTPIAEALRAD
;
A
#
# COMPACT_ATOMS: atom_id res chain seq x y z
N MET A 1 -13.82 -14.01 -6.46
CA MET A 1 -12.43 -14.49 -6.36
C MET A 1 -11.61 -13.63 -7.28
N ALA A 2 -10.78 -12.77 -6.74
CA ALA A 2 -9.86 -11.92 -7.48
C ALA A 2 -8.42 -12.37 -7.24
N ARG A 3 -7.51 -12.03 -8.15
CA ARG A 3 -6.07 -12.25 -8.01
C ARG A 3 -5.42 -10.93 -7.61
N ILE A 4 -4.84 -10.87 -6.42
CA ILE A 4 -4.30 -9.65 -5.83
C ILE A 4 -2.79 -9.79 -5.64
N LEU A 5 -2.01 -8.86 -6.19
CA LEU A 5 -0.57 -8.80 -5.95
C LEU A 5 -0.25 -7.77 -4.87
N VAL A 6 0.37 -8.23 -3.78
CA VAL A 6 0.85 -7.36 -2.70
C VAL A 6 2.36 -7.19 -2.84
N ILE A 7 2.81 -6.00 -3.23
CA ILE A 7 4.23 -5.65 -3.31
C ILE A 7 4.69 -5.14 -1.94
N GLY A 8 5.70 -5.79 -1.36
CA GLY A 8 6.08 -5.64 0.04
C GLY A 8 5.38 -6.66 0.95
N GLY A 9 5.21 -7.88 0.44
CA GLY A 9 4.42 -8.95 1.04
C GLY A 9 4.85 -9.46 2.42
N HIS A 10 6.09 -9.19 2.85
CA HIS A 10 6.52 -9.49 4.24
C HIS A 10 6.41 -8.28 5.19
N GLY A 11 5.84 -7.16 4.73
CA GLY A 11 5.57 -6.00 5.60
C GLY A 11 4.56 -6.34 6.71
N LYS A 12 4.70 -5.71 7.89
CA LYS A 12 3.82 -5.97 9.06
C LYS A 12 2.32 -5.77 8.77
N VAL A 13 1.98 -4.87 7.85
CA VAL A 13 0.59 -4.68 7.39
C VAL A 13 0.21 -5.78 6.39
N ALA A 14 1.12 -6.15 5.49
CA ALA A 14 0.87 -7.17 4.48
C ALA A 14 0.61 -8.55 5.10
N LEU A 15 1.40 -8.95 6.10
CA LEU A 15 1.18 -10.22 6.83
C LEU A 15 -0.19 -10.30 7.52
N LEU A 16 -0.77 -9.14 7.90
CA LEU A 16 -2.13 -9.06 8.44
C LEU A 16 -3.20 -8.98 7.35
N LEU A 17 -2.84 -8.49 6.16
CA LEU A 17 -3.75 -8.37 5.01
C LEU A 17 -4.00 -9.72 4.33
N HIS A 18 -2.96 -10.53 4.16
CA HIS A 18 -3.06 -11.79 3.40
C HIS A 18 -4.19 -12.69 3.88
N PRO A 19 -4.31 -13.02 5.19
CA PRO A 19 -5.40 -13.88 5.66
C PRO A 19 -6.78 -13.27 5.41
N LEU A 20 -6.95 -11.95 5.51
CA LEU A 20 -8.22 -11.29 5.24
C LEU A 20 -8.65 -11.44 3.76
N LEU A 21 -7.69 -11.39 2.83
CA LEU A 21 -7.95 -11.60 1.41
C LEU A 21 -8.22 -13.09 1.11
N ALA A 22 -7.44 -13.98 1.71
CA ALA A 22 -7.63 -15.42 1.56
C ALA A 22 -8.99 -15.89 2.11
N GLU A 23 -9.43 -15.40 3.27
CA GLU A 23 -10.75 -15.66 3.86
C GLU A 23 -11.90 -15.16 2.96
N ARG A 24 -11.67 -14.07 2.20
CA ARG A 24 -12.60 -13.57 1.18
C ARG A 24 -12.64 -14.46 -0.08
N GLY A 25 -11.73 -15.41 -0.19
CA GLY A 25 -11.59 -16.33 -1.34
C GLY A 25 -10.74 -15.75 -2.47
N ASP A 26 -9.92 -14.74 -2.21
CA ASP A 26 -8.99 -14.19 -3.21
C ASP A 26 -7.67 -14.96 -3.26
N GLU A 27 -7.05 -15.02 -4.45
CA GLU A 27 -5.68 -15.51 -4.63
C GLU A 27 -4.70 -14.36 -4.38
N VAL A 28 -3.78 -14.54 -3.45
CA VAL A 28 -2.83 -13.49 -3.06
C VAL A 28 -1.41 -13.87 -3.47
N GLY A 29 -0.83 -13.13 -4.42
CA GLY A 29 0.61 -13.13 -4.66
C GLY A 29 1.29 -12.10 -3.76
N ALA A 30 2.34 -12.49 -3.06
CA ALA A 30 3.07 -11.64 -2.14
C ALA A 30 4.52 -11.48 -2.57
N VAL A 31 4.88 -10.31 -3.11
CA VAL A 31 6.25 -10.01 -3.56
C VAL A 31 7.11 -9.70 -2.35
N ILE A 32 8.14 -10.51 -2.16
CA ILE A 32 9.13 -10.41 -1.08
C ILE A 32 10.54 -10.30 -1.67
N ARG A 33 11.40 -9.53 -1.00
CA ARG A 33 12.79 -9.38 -1.42
C ARG A 33 13.69 -10.52 -0.94
N ASP A 34 13.49 -10.93 0.30
CA ASP A 34 14.32 -11.95 0.96
C ASP A 34 13.62 -13.30 0.93
N PRO A 35 14.21 -14.33 0.26
CA PRO A 35 13.62 -15.67 0.19
C PRO A 35 13.47 -16.33 1.57
N ALA A 36 14.24 -15.91 2.59
CA ALA A 36 14.11 -16.44 3.94
C ALA A 36 12.73 -16.17 4.57
N HIS A 37 11.97 -15.23 4.04
CA HIS A 37 10.62 -14.91 4.50
C HIS A 37 9.50 -15.70 3.79
N ALA A 38 9.85 -16.59 2.85
CA ALA A 38 8.85 -17.27 2.03
C ALA A 38 7.90 -18.15 2.86
N ASP A 39 8.43 -18.91 3.81
CA ASP A 39 7.61 -19.82 4.66
C ASP A 39 6.65 -19.04 5.56
N GLU A 40 7.08 -17.91 6.14
CA GLU A 40 6.22 -17.05 6.95
C GLU A 40 5.09 -16.46 6.12
N VAL A 41 5.38 -16.02 4.90
CA VAL A 41 4.36 -15.49 3.97
C VAL A 41 3.41 -16.60 3.54
N ALA A 42 3.91 -17.78 3.18
CA ALA A 42 3.08 -18.91 2.79
C ALA A 42 2.13 -19.34 3.91
N ALA A 43 2.56 -19.28 5.16
CA ALA A 43 1.73 -19.59 6.33
C ALA A 43 0.50 -18.65 6.49
N THR A 44 0.52 -17.47 5.87
CA THR A 44 -0.63 -16.54 5.84
C THR A 44 -1.66 -16.85 4.75
N GLY A 45 -1.44 -17.87 3.94
CA GLY A 45 -2.29 -18.21 2.79
C GLY A 45 -1.92 -17.49 1.48
N ALA A 46 -0.88 -16.66 1.47
CA ALA A 46 -0.39 -16.00 0.28
C ALA A 46 0.70 -16.83 -0.44
N ILE A 47 0.85 -16.63 -1.74
CA ILE A 47 1.90 -17.25 -2.56
C ILE A 47 3.11 -16.30 -2.58
N PRO A 48 4.24 -16.67 -1.93
CA PRO A 48 5.43 -15.84 -1.93
C PRO A 48 6.08 -15.80 -3.32
N ILE A 49 6.44 -14.59 -3.78
CA ILE A 49 7.14 -14.35 -5.04
C ILE A 49 8.42 -13.59 -4.71
N VAL A 50 9.56 -14.24 -4.90
CA VAL A 50 10.86 -13.62 -4.59
C VAL A 50 11.28 -12.71 -5.73
N ALA A 51 11.26 -11.39 -5.48
CA ALA A 51 11.69 -10.36 -6.42
C ALA A 51 12.11 -9.08 -5.69
N ASP A 52 13.24 -8.49 -6.08
CA ASP A 52 13.66 -7.18 -5.56
C ASP A 52 13.22 -6.07 -6.52
N VAL A 53 12.08 -5.46 -6.20
CA VAL A 53 11.46 -4.40 -7.01
C VAL A 53 12.32 -3.14 -7.13
N GLU A 54 13.34 -2.98 -6.28
CA GLU A 54 14.29 -1.87 -6.36
C GLU A 54 15.06 -1.87 -7.69
N TYR A 55 15.35 -3.07 -8.22
CA TYR A 55 16.19 -3.29 -9.41
C TYR A 55 15.42 -3.69 -10.67
N LEU A 56 14.13 -3.97 -10.57
CA LEU A 56 13.33 -4.34 -11.74
C LEU A 56 12.98 -3.09 -12.56
N ASP A 57 13.11 -3.20 -13.88
CA ASP A 57 12.59 -2.21 -14.83
C ASP A 57 11.07 -2.35 -15.02
N VAL A 58 10.49 -1.52 -15.88
CA VAL A 58 9.05 -1.50 -16.14
C VAL A 58 8.59 -2.81 -16.80
N GLU A 59 9.39 -3.37 -17.69
CA GLU A 59 9.10 -4.58 -18.43
C GLU A 59 9.07 -5.80 -17.50
N ALA A 60 10.09 -5.96 -16.66
CA ALA A 60 10.16 -7.03 -15.66
C ALA A 60 9.04 -6.91 -14.61
N LEU A 61 8.72 -5.69 -14.18
CA LEU A 61 7.58 -5.43 -13.31
C LEU A 61 6.25 -5.72 -14.01
N ALA A 62 6.11 -5.45 -15.31
CA ALA A 62 4.89 -5.75 -16.06
C ALA A 62 4.66 -7.27 -16.17
N GLU A 63 5.72 -8.07 -16.35
CA GLU A 63 5.61 -9.53 -16.30
C GLU A 63 5.21 -10.01 -14.90
N LEU A 64 5.78 -9.42 -13.85
CA LEU A 64 5.48 -9.74 -12.45
C LEU A 64 4.00 -9.50 -12.09
N VAL A 65 3.41 -8.40 -12.57
CA VAL A 65 2.02 -8.02 -12.26
C VAL A 65 0.99 -8.60 -13.21
N ARG A 66 1.43 -9.24 -14.30
CA ARG A 66 0.54 -9.77 -15.34
C ARG A 66 -0.44 -10.82 -14.80
N GLY A 67 -1.72 -10.64 -15.17
CA GLY A 67 -2.79 -11.57 -14.81
C GLY A 67 -3.32 -11.40 -13.38
N TYR A 68 -2.88 -10.37 -12.66
CA TYR A 68 -3.55 -9.94 -11.43
C TYR A 68 -4.67 -8.95 -11.75
N ASP A 69 -5.71 -8.94 -10.91
CA ASP A 69 -6.84 -8.00 -11.02
C ASP A 69 -6.55 -6.68 -10.31
N ALA A 70 -5.72 -6.72 -9.26
CA ALA A 70 -5.35 -5.54 -8.50
C ALA A 70 -3.92 -5.63 -7.93
N ILE A 71 -3.31 -4.47 -7.73
CA ILE A 71 -2.00 -4.31 -7.08
C ILE A 71 -2.19 -3.53 -5.79
N VAL A 72 -1.58 -4.02 -4.71
CA VAL A 72 -1.40 -3.29 -3.45
C VAL A 72 0.08 -2.98 -3.27
N TRP A 73 0.43 -1.71 -3.30
CA TRP A 73 1.79 -1.27 -2.96
C TRP A 73 1.89 -1.02 -1.46
N SER A 74 2.50 -1.94 -0.75
CA SER A 74 2.79 -1.88 0.69
C SER A 74 4.29 -1.95 0.99
N ALA A 75 5.13 -1.82 -0.05
CA ALA A 75 6.57 -1.81 0.09
C ALA A 75 7.09 -0.44 0.57
N GLY A 76 8.23 -0.49 1.25
CA GLY A 76 8.99 0.67 1.65
C GLY A 76 10.42 0.29 2.00
N ALA A 77 11.33 1.26 1.98
CA ALA A 77 12.75 1.05 2.27
C ALA A 77 13.05 0.63 3.72
N GLY A 78 12.09 0.81 4.62
CA GLY A 78 12.24 0.51 6.05
C GLY A 78 12.98 1.60 6.85
N GLY A 79 13.22 2.78 6.27
CA GLY A 79 13.86 3.93 6.89
C GLY A 79 15.40 3.87 6.92
N GLY A 80 16.03 4.94 7.42
CA GLY A 80 17.47 5.01 7.72
C GLY A 80 18.41 5.28 6.53
N ASN A 81 17.97 5.13 5.28
CA ASN A 81 18.78 5.39 4.09
C ASN A 81 17.97 6.17 3.05
N ALA A 82 18.30 7.45 2.87
CA ALA A 82 17.59 8.34 1.95
C ALA A 82 17.67 7.89 0.48
N ALA A 83 18.82 7.35 0.04
CA ALA A 83 18.98 6.86 -1.32
C ALA A 83 18.07 5.66 -1.60
N ARG A 84 18.00 4.73 -0.64
CA ARG A 84 17.11 3.58 -0.75
C ARG A 84 15.64 3.97 -0.63
N THR A 85 15.31 4.96 0.19
CA THR A 85 13.96 5.54 0.25
C THR A 85 13.54 6.11 -1.10
N ALA A 86 14.42 6.86 -1.77
CA ALA A 86 14.15 7.35 -3.12
C ALA A 86 13.97 6.20 -4.12
N ALA A 87 14.86 5.19 -4.08
CA ALA A 87 14.83 4.05 -5.01
C ALA A 87 13.56 3.18 -4.87
N VAL A 88 13.08 2.93 -3.64
CA VAL A 88 11.94 2.06 -3.37
C VAL A 88 10.63 2.84 -3.26
N ASP A 89 10.56 3.81 -2.30
CA ASP A 89 9.29 4.47 -1.97
C ASP A 89 8.82 5.45 -3.06
N ARG A 90 9.74 5.92 -3.94
CA ARG A 90 9.42 6.75 -5.10
C ARG A 90 9.59 6.00 -6.41
N ASP A 91 10.83 5.63 -6.78
CA ASP A 91 11.15 5.23 -8.15
C ASP A 91 10.57 3.85 -8.51
N ALA A 92 10.71 2.84 -7.63
CA ALA A 92 10.11 1.53 -7.84
C ALA A 92 8.58 1.59 -7.79
N ALA A 93 8.01 2.41 -6.88
CA ALA A 93 6.58 2.65 -6.84
C ALA A 93 6.07 3.24 -8.17
N ILE A 94 6.71 4.27 -8.71
CA ILE A 94 6.36 4.88 -9.99
C ILE A 94 6.51 3.89 -11.15
N ARG A 95 7.62 3.12 -11.19
CA ARG A 95 7.81 2.08 -12.22
C ARG A 95 6.70 1.02 -12.17
N SER A 96 6.26 0.61 -10.98
CA SER A 96 5.19 -0.37 -10.84
C SER A 96 3.83 0.13 -11.34
N MET A 97 3.55 1.43 -11.24
CA MET A 97 2.35 2.04 -11.85
C MET A 97 2.41 2.01 -13.38
N GLY A 98 3.60 2.29 -13.97
CA GLY A 98 3.85 2.11 -15.39
C GLY A 98 3.67 0.67 -15.84
N ALA A 99 4.21 -0.27 -15.07
CA ALA A 99 4.09 -1.71 -15.29
C ALA A 99 2.62 -2.19 -15.23
N ALA A 100 1.86 -1.72 -14.25
CA ALA A 100 0.42 -2.00 -14.13
C ALA A 100 -0.33 -1.63 -15.42
N ARG A 101 -0.08 -0.42 -15.94
CA ARG A 101 -0.67 0.05 -17.20
C ARG A 101 -0.26 -0.82 -18.39
N VAL A 102 1.02 -1.18 -18.51
CA VAL A 102 1.52 -2.05 -19.59
C VAL A 102 0.90 -3.44 -19.54
N ALA A 103 0.72 -4.00 -18.35
CA ALA A 103 0.12 -5.32 -18.13
C ALA A 103 -1.42 -5.32 -18.19
N GLY A 104 -2.07 -4.15 -18.26
CA GLY A 104 -3.52 -4.02 -18.26
C GLY A 104 -4.16 -4.23 -16.88
N VAL A 105 -3.41 -4.07 -15.80
CA VAL A 105 -3.92 -4.12 -14.42
C VAL A 105 -4.34 -2.71 -14.02
N HIS A 106 -5.62 -2.47 -13.89
CA HIS A 106 -6.14 -1.11 -13.66
C HIS A 106 -6.24 -0.74 -12.19
N ARG A 107 -6.65 -1.67 -11.31
CA ARG A 107 -6.87 -1.40 -9.90
C ARG A 107 -5.55 -1.32 -9.13
N TYR A 108 -5.28 -0.17 -8.49
CA TYR A 108 -4.04 0.09 -7.77
C TYR A 108 -4.30 0.75 -6.41
N VAL A 109 -3.91 0.09 -5.33
CA VAL A 109 -4.01 0.61 -3.96
C VAL A 109 -2.62 0.94 -3.44
N MET A 110 -2.37 2.22 -3.15
CA MET A 110 -1.12 2.70 -2.57
C MET A 110 -1.26 2.87 -1.06
N VAL A 111 -0.42 2.21 -0.29
CA VAL A 111 -0.25 2.52 1.13
C VAL A 111 0.77 3.64 1.28
N SER A 112 0.27 4.82 1.63
CA SER A 112 1.05 6.03 1.87
C SER A 112 1.10 6.36 3.37
N TYR A 113 1.03 7.64 3.74
CA TYR A 113 0.87 8.08 5.12
C TYR A 113 0.01 9.34 5.18
N PHE A 114 -0.50 9.68 6.36
CA PHE A 114 -1.49 10.75 6.57
C PHE A 114 -1.04 12.13 6.05
N GLY A 115 0.24 12.44 6.17
CA GLY A 115 0.83 13.74 5.80
C GLY A 115 1.41 13.83 4.38
N ALA A 116 1.22 12.81 3.53
CA ALA A 116 1.83 12.76 2.20
C ALA A 116 1.27 13.84 1.26
N ARG A 117 2.04 14.90 1.09
CA ARG A 117 1.76 16.04 0.20
C ARG A 117 3.04 16.79 -0.12
N ARG A 118 3.11 17.56 -1.21
CA ARG A 118 4.31 18.32 -1.61
C ARG A 118 4.74 19.36 -0.57
N ASP A 119 3.78 20.04 0.02
CA ASP A 119 3.96 21.09 1.03
C ASP A 119 3.87 20.52 2.45
N HIS A 120 4.49 19.37 2.70
CA HIS A 120 4.44 18.66 3.98
C HIS A 120 5.09 19.43 5.15
N GLY A 121 5.88 20.48 4.86
CA GLY A 121 6.45 21.37 5.88
C GLY A 121 7.53 20.76 6.76
N ILE A 122 8.05 19.58 6.41
CA ILE A 122 9.13 18.91 7.15
C ILE A 122 10.45 19.54 6.75
N ASP A 123 11.27 19.89 7.76
CA ASP A 123 12.59 20.47 7.54
C ASP A 123 13.50 19.50 6.75
N PRO A 124 14.27 19.96 5.74
CA PRO A 124 15.17 19.11 4.96
C PRO A 124 16.22 18.35 5.78
N SER A 125 16.57 18.84 6.97
CA SER A 125 17.50 18.15 7.89
C SER A 125 16.85 17.04 8.71
N HIS A 126 15.53 16.95 8.72
CA HIS A 126 14.79 15.94 9.48
C HIS A 126 14.92 14.56 8.83
N SER A 127 15.15 13.52 9.62
CA SER A 127 15.32 12.14 9.12
C SER A 127 14.12 11.59 8.32
N PHE A 128 12.94 12.13 8.55
CA PHE A 128 11.71 11.74 7.84
C PHE A 128 11.54 12.47 6.49
N PHE A 129 12.33 13.51 6.19
CA PHE A 129 12.19 14.34 4.99
C PHE A 129 12.25 13.52 3.70
N ALA A 130 13.29 12.69 3.54
CA ALA A 130 13.44 11.87 2.34
C ALA A 130 12.26 10.94 2.09
N TYR A 131 11.66 10.39 3.15
CA TYR A 131 10.47 9.56 3.06
C TYR A 131 9.24 10.38 2.66
N ALA A 132 9.04 11.53 3.26
CA ALA A 132 7.93 12.43 2.93
C ALA A 132 7.95 12.85 1.46
N GLU A 133 9.13 13.29 0.97
CA GLU A 133 9.33 13.63 -0.45
C GLU A 133 9.05 12.45 -1.38
N ALA A 134 9.57 11.25 -1.05
CA ALA A 134 9.39 10.06 -1.87
C ALA A 134 7.91 9.67 -1.98
N LYS A 135 7.19 9.64 -0.85
CA LYS A 135 5.75 9.30 -0.81
C LYS A 135 4.91 10.36 -1.51
N ALA A 136 5.19 11.65 -1.29
CA ALA A 136 4.48 12.73 -1.96
C ALA A 136 4.62 12.65 -3.48
N ALA A 137 5.84 12.39 -3.99
CA ALA A 137 6.10 12.26 -5.41
C ALA A 137 5.40 11.03 -6.04
N ALA A 138 5.43 9.88 -5.35
CA ALA A 138 4.75 8.66 -5.81
C ALA A 138 3.23 8.84 -5.84
N ASP A 139 2.66 9.42 -4.78
CA ASP A 139 1.22 9.69 -4.67
C ASP A 139 0.74 10.67 -5.75
N GLU A 140 1.53 11.69 -6.06
CA GLU A 140 1.20 12.63 -7.13
C GLU A 140 1.24 11.98 -8.51
N HIS A 141 2.26 11.15 -8.78
CA HIS A 141 2.34 10.39 -10.02
C HIS A 141 1.13 9.46 -10.18
N LEU A 142 0.72 8.80 -9.09
CA LEU A 142 -0.45 7.92 -9.11
C LEU A 142 -1.75 8.71 -9.40
N ARG A 143 -1.94 9.87 -8.77
CA ARG A 143 -3.11 10.74 -9.03
C ARG A 143 -3.19 11.22 -10.48
N ALA A 144 -2.05 11.42 -11.13
CA ALA A 144 -1.96 11.83 -12.53
C ALA A 144 -2.10 10.66 -13.52
N SER A 145 -2.15 9.42 -13.04
CA SER A 145 -2.25 8.22 -13.88
C SER A 145 -3.70 7.94 -14.32
N THR A 146 -3.85 7.00 -15.25
CA THR A 146 -5.16 6.49 -15.71
C THR A 146 -5.59 5.23 -14.97
N LEU A 147 -4.93 4.88 -13.87
CA LEU A 147 -5.28 3.72 -13.06
C LEU A 147 -6.54 4.00 -12.21
N ASP A 148 -7.26 2.95 -11.86
CA ASP A 148 -8.31 2.99 -10.84
C ASP A 148 -7.64 2.98 -9.47
N TRP A 149 -7.06 4.12 -9.10
CA TRP A 149 -6.22 4.22 -7.93
C TRP A 149 -6.99 4.55 -6.66
N THR A 150 -6.48 4.09 -5.52
CA THR A 150 -6.80 4.61 -4.20
C THR A 150 -5.51 4.81 -3.43
N ILE A 151 -5.33 5.96 -2.80
CA ILE A 151 -4.22 6.26 -1.89
C ILE A 151 -4.75 6.20 -0.47
N LEU A 152 -4.18 5.30 0.33
CA LEU A 152 -4.49 5.16 1.74
C LEU A 152 -3.42 5.86 2.58
N GLY A 153 -3.83 6.85 3.35
CA GLY A 153 -2.99 7.65 4.22
C GLY A 153 -3.23 7.34 5.69
N PRO A 154 -2.78 6.20 6.22
CA PRO A 154 -2.88 5.92 7.65
C PRO A 154 -2.01 6.87 8.46
N SER A 155 -2.43 7.17 9.68
CA SER A 155 -1.63 7.83 10.70
C SER A 155 -0.56 6.92 11.29
N SER A 156 0.03 7.27 12.42
CA SER A 156 1.07 6.48 13.08
C SER A 156 0.58 5.06 13.38
N LEU A 157 1.34 4.05 12.92
CA LEU A 157 0.94 2.65 13.00
C LEU A 157 1.27 2.05 14.37
N THR A 158 0.28 1.50 15.06
CA THR A 158 0.45 0.84 16.34
C THR A 158 0.38 -0.70 16.23
N VAL A 159 0.62 -1.39 17.34
CA VAL A 159 0.47 -2.86 17.51
C VAL A 159 -0.77 -3.21 18.32
N ASP A 160 -1.61 -2.23 18.61
CA ASP A 160 -2.84 -2.43 19.36
C ASP A 160 -3.79 -3.40 18.63
N PRO A 161 -4.70 -4.06 19.34
CA PRO A 161 -5.75 -4.86 18.73
C PRO A 161 -6.60 -4.08 17.74
N PRO A 162 -7.11 -4.71 16.67
CA PRO A 162 -8.00 -4.06 15.72
C PRO A 162 -9.32 -3.64 16.37
N THR A 163 -9.87 -2.52 15.91
CA THR A 163 -11.19 -2.03 16.31
C THR A 163 -12.24 -2.26 15.24
N GLY A 164 -11.83 -2.46 13.99
CA GLY A 164 -12.70 -2.50 12.81
C GLY A 164 -13.32 -1.13 12.48
N ARG A 165 -12.80 -0.06 13.10
CA ARG A 165 -13.36 1.29 13.02
C ARG A 165 -12.27 2.33 12.75
N ILE A 166 -12.59 3.36 11.97
CA ILE A 166 -11.68 4.45 11.62
C ILE A 166 -12.40 5.80 11.66
N ASP A 167 -11.62 6.86 11.70
CA ASP A 167 -12.04 8.23 11.37
C ASP A 167 -11.36 8.65 10.06
N ALA A 168 -12.11 8.62 8.96
CA ALA A 168 -11.65 9.03 7.63
C ALA A 168 -11.87 10.55 7.38
N THR A 169 -12.43 11.27 8.34
CA THR A 169 -12.67 12.72 8.28
C THR A 169 -11.63 13.53 9.06
N ALA A 170 -10.73 12.85 9.76
CA ALA A 170 -9.72 13.49 10.60
C ALA A 170 -8.84 14.46 9.80
N GLU A 171 -8.64 15.64 10.34
CA GLU A 171 -7.77 16.69 9.78
C GLU A 171 -6.33 16.60 10.34
N VAL A 172 -6.19 16.02 11.52
CA VAL A 172 -4.92 15.91 12.26
C VAL A 172 -4.53 14.44 12.39
N SER A 173 -3.24 14.15 12.13
CA SER A 173 -2.69 12.80 12.27
C SER A 173 -2.70 12.35 13.73
N GLY A 174 -3.17 11.14 13.95
CA GLY A 174 -3.18 10.44 15.24
C GLY A 174 -2.45 9.09 15.14
N SER A 175 -3.16 8.02 15.48
CA SER A 175 -2.67 6.65 15.38
C SER A 175 -3.75 5.70 14.86
N VAL A 176 -3.31 4.53 14.35
CA VAL A 176 -4.20 3.45 13.90
C VAL A 176 -3.49 2.10 14.02
N PRO A 177 -4.17 1.03 14.49
CA PRO A 177 -3.62 -0.31 14.49
C PRO A 177 -3.27 -0.81 13.07
N ARG A 178 -2.14 -1.50 12.92
CA ARG A 178 -1.77 -2.13 11.63
C ARG A 178 -2.84 -3.09 11.12
N ALA A 179 -3.54 -3.76 12.03
CA ALA A 179 -4.62 -4.66 11.68
C ALA A 179 -5.82 -3.92 11.08
N ASP A 180 -6.16 -2.72 11.58
CA ASP A 180 -7.20 -1.89 10.97
C ASP A 180 -6.75 -1.34 9.62
N VAL A 181 -5.46 -1.01 9.43
CA VAL A 181 -4.93 -0.65 8.10
C VAL A 181 -5.07 -1.80 7.11
N ALA A 182 -4.76 -3.03 7.51
CA ALA A 182 -4.97 -4.22 6.67
C ALA A 182 -6.46 -4.40 6.31
N ALA A 183 -7.36 -4.23 7.28
CA ALA A 183 -8.80 -4.28 7.05
C ALA A 183 -9.29 -3.16 6.10
N VAL A 184 -8.75 -1.94 6.21
CA VAL A 184 -9.03 -0.84 5.29
C VAL A 184 -8.58 -1.19 3.86
N ILE A 185 -7.39 -1.77 3.68
CA ILE A 185 -6.92 -2.21 2.35
C ILE A 185 -7.88 -3.26 1.77
N ALA A 186 -8.23 -4.28 2.56
CA ALA A 186 -9.14 -5.35 2.11
C ALA A 186 -10.53 -4.79 1.73
N ALA A 187 -11.08 -3.88 2.53
CA ALA A 187 -12.36 -3.22 2.26
C ALA A 187 -12.29 -2.30 1.01
N THR A 188 -11.17 -1.56 0.85
CA THR A 188 -10.92 -0.70 -0.32
C THR A 188 -10.90 -1.49 -1.64
N LEU A 189 -10.33 -2.69 -1.64
CA LEU A 189 -10.32 -3.58 -2.81
C LEU A 189 -11.72 -4.08 -3.18
N ALA A 190 -12.64 -4.16 -2.20
CA ALA A 190 -14.02 -4.59 -2.40
C ALA A 190 -15.00 -3.44 -2.71
N GLU A 191 -14.57 -2.17 -2.51
CA GLU A 191 -15.43 -0.99 -2.64
C GLU A 191 -15.00 -0.12 -3.84
N PRO A 192 -15.66 -0.25 -5.01
CA PRO A 192 -15.32 0.52 -6.21
C PRO A 192 -15.42 2.04 -6.04
N ALA A 193 -16.28 2.53 -5.12
CA ALA A 193 -16.44 3.96 -4.83
C ALA A 193 -15.16 4.61 -4.25
N THR A 194 -14.16 3.81 -3.87
CA THR A 194 -12.86 4.32 -3.42
C THR A 194 -11.91 4.70 -4.55
N SER A 195 -12.24 4.38 -5.82
CA SER A 195 -11.43 4.73 -6.97
C SER A 195 -11.33 6.26 -7.13
N GLY A 196 -10.13 6.75 -7.43
CA GLY A 196 -9.84 8.18 -7.56
C GLY A 196 -9.76 8.93 -6.23
N ARG A 197 -9.72 8.23 -5.08
CA ARG A 197 -9.74 8.87 -3.75
C ARG A 197 -8.43 8.73 -2.99
N THR A 198 -8.07 9.78 -2.27
CA THR A 198 -7.07 9.74 -1.20
C THR A 198 -7.81 9.72 0.13
N ILE A 199 -7.68 8.63 0.89
CA ILE A 199 -8.38 8.39 2.15
C ILE A 199 -7.35 8.42 3.28
N ARG A 200 -7.34 9.50 4.06
CA ARG A 200 -6.54 9.64 5.28
C ARG A 200 -7.37 9.20 6.46
N PHE A 201 -6.78 8.50 7.41
CA PHE A 201 -7.55 8.00 8.55
C PHE A 201 -6.71 7.77 9.81
N ASN A 202 -7.41 7.91 10.93
CA ASN A 202 -7.00 7.50 12.28
C ASN A 202 -7.86 6.31 12.74
N SER A 203 -7.56 5.78 13.94
CA SER A 203 -8.59 5.08 14.72
C SER A 203 -9.77 6.00 14.97
N GLY A 204 -10.97 5.44 15.00
CA GLY A 204 -12.20 6.22 15.19
C GLY A 204 -13.39 5.34 15.57
N ASP A 205 -14.58 5.89 15.39
CA ASP A 205 -15.83 5.25 15.81
C ASP A 205 -16.70 4.75 14.64
N THR A 206 -16.32 5.07 13.39
CA THR A 206 -17.08 4.68 12.20
C THR A 206 -16.60 3.32 11.68
N PRO A 207 -17.50 2.34 11.47
CA PRO A 207 -17.14 1.06 10.84
C PRO A 207 -16.40 1.28 9.50
N ILE A 208 -15.32 0.53 9.24
CA ILE A 208 -14.47 0.70 8.05
C ILE A 208 -15.30 0.74 6.77
N ALA A 209 -16.22 -0.22 6.58
CA ALA A 209 -17.04 -0.28 5.36
C ALA A 209 -17.95 0.94 5.18
N GLU A 210 -18.39 1.57 6.25
CA GLU A 210 -19.19 2.79 6.23
C GLU A 210 -18.32 4.01 5.92
N ALA A 211 -17.18 4.14 6.59
CA ALA A 211 -16.23 5.23 6.39
C ALA A 211 -15.70 5.32 4.95
N LEU A 212 -15.56 4.17 4.26
CA LEU A 212 -15.09 4.14 2.86
C LEU A 212 -16.15 4.56 1.85
N ARG A 213 -17.45 4.50 2.21
CA ARG A 213 -18.58 4.92 1.35
C ARG A 213 -18.99 6.37 1.55
N ALA A 214 -18.60 6.97 2.66
CA ALA A 214 -18.86 8.39 2.91
C ALA A 214 -18.13 9.25 1.87
N ASP A 215 -18.83 10.26 1.33
CA ASP A 215 -18.30 11.24 0.38
C ASP A 215 -17.29 12.19 1.02
#